data_03eed1009dd6d30b883ba6f921a3e563
#
_entry.id   03eed1009dd6d30b883ba6f921a3e563
#
_cell.length_a   1.000
_cell.length_b   1.000
_cell.length_c   1.000
_cell.angle_alpha   90.00
_cell.angle_beta   90.00
_cell.angle_gamma   90.00
#
_symmetry.space_group_name_H-M   'P 1'
#
loop_
_entity.id
_entity.type
_entity.pdbx_description
1 polymer ?
#
loop_
_entity_poly.entity_id
_entity_poly.type
_entity_poly.pdbx_seq_one_letter_code
_entity_poly.pdbx_strand_id
1 'polypeptide(L)'
;LIVDTETVIYETWADLYKKNGQILELADYKQCVGSDFAQFDPGKELEKRCGKTFDWNALNQEREVTIREKLKTQKERPGIISFLDEAKKIGLKTAIASSSSKAWVVGWVERLQIKHYFEQFLNRDAVKRIKPAPDLFLASCKALEISTSEALVLEDSENGLKAATAAGIQCA
;
A
#
# COMPACT_ATOMS: atom_id res chain seq x y z
N LEU A 1 3.50 -1.59 -4.93
CA LEU A 1 3.74 -1.60 -6.38
C LEU A 1 4.99 -0.81 -6.78
N ILE A 2 5.03 0.52 -6.61
CA ILE A 2 6.15 1.37 -7.04
C ILE A 2 7.43 1.05 -6.25
N VAL A 3 7.30 0.88 -4.95
CA VAL A 3 8.38 0.55 -4.01
C VAL A 3 7.96 -0.68 -3.22
N ASP A 4 8.90 -1.56 -2.92
CA ASP A 4 8.64 -2.69 -2.04
C ASP A 4 8.74 -2.26 -0.57
N THR A 5 7.64 -1.79 -0.03
CA THR A 5 7.50 -1.45 1.38
C THR A 5 6.88 -2.59 2.19
N GLU A 6 6.04 -3.41 1.56
CA GLU A 6 5.28 -4.45 2.23
C GLU A 6 6.16 -5.59 2.75
N THR A 7 7.19 -5.99 1.99
CA THR A 7 8.15 -6.99 2.45
C THR A 7 8.83 -6.55 3.76
N VAL A 8 9.26 -5.29 3.83
CA VAL A 8 9.90 -4.75 5.04
C VAL A 8 8.93 -4.69 6.23
N ILE A 9 7.68 -4.28 5.98
CA ILE A 9 6.65 -4.23 7.03
C ILE A 9 6.32 -5.64 7.53
N TYR A 10 6.16 -6.61 6.62
CA TYR A 10 5.96 -8.02 6.96
C TYR A 10 7.12 -8.58 7.81
N GLU A 11 8.36 -8.33 7.40
CA GLU A 11 9.55 -8.79 8.15
C GLU A 11 9.55 -8.29 9.60
N THR A 12 9.16 -7.03 9.84
CA THR A 12 9.10 -6.50 11.21
C THR A 12 8.00 -7.16 12.04
N TRP A 13 6.89 -7.57 11.42
CA TRP A 13 5.87 -8.38 12.07
C TRP A 13 6.37 -9.80 12.33
N ALA A 14 6.99 -10.45 11.34
CA ALA A 14 7.53 -11.79 11.47
C ALA A 14 8.61 -11.88 12.58
N ASP A 15 9.48 -10.86 12.67
CA ASP A 15 10.46 -10.75 13.74
C ASP A 15 9.79 -10.61 15.12
N LEU A 16 8.72 -9.85 15.24
CA LEU A 16 7.96 -9.72 16.49
C LEU A 16 7.31 -11.05 16.90
N TYR A 17 6.72 -11.76 15.93
CA TYR A 17 6.18 -13.11 16.17
C TYR A 17 7.26 -14.06 16.64
N LYS A 18 8.40 -14.10 15.95
CA LYS A 18 9.55 -14.95 16.30
C LYS A 18 10.09 -14.66 17.70
N LYS A 19 10.21 -13.40 18.12
CA LYS A 19 10.61 -12.99 19.48
C LYS A 19 9.66 -13.53 20.56
N ASN A 20 8.42 -13.85 20.20
CA ASN A 20 7.41 -14.41 21.10
C ASN A 20 7.15 -15.92 20.86
N GLY A 21 8.09 -16.61 20.18
CA GLY A 21 7.97 -18.06 19.93
C GLY A 21 6.85 -18.46 18.96
N GLN A 22 6.37 -17.50 18.14
CA GLN A 22 5.31 -17.69 17.17
C GLN A 22 5.83 -17.54 15.74
N ILE A 23 5.05 -18.03 14.77
CA ILE A 23 5.31 -17.86 13.34
C ILE A 23 4.16 -17.08 12.72
N LEU A 24 4.45 -16.03 11.98
CA LEU A 24 3.49 -15.35 11.13
C LEU A 24 3.59 -15.90 9.72
N GLU A 25 2.60 -16.65 9.29
CA GLU A 25 2.56 -17.14 7.93
C GLU A 25 2.28 -16.00 6.94
N LEU A 26 3.00 -16.00 5.83
CA LEU A 26 2.81 -14.99 4.79
C LEU A 26 1.38 -15.03 4.21
N ALA A 27 0.78 -16.20 4.15
CA ALA A 27 -0.60 -16.39 3.68
C ALA A 27 -1.61 -15.66 4.58
N ASP A 28 -1.40 -15.66 5.91
CA ASP A 28 -2.22 -14.91 6.85
C ASP A 28 -2.03 -13.40 6.67
N TYR A 29 -0.77 -12.96 6.63
CA TYR A 29 -0.44 -11.55 6.50
C TYR A 29 -0.95 -10.91 5.20
N LYS A 30 -0.96 -11.64 4.08
CA LYS A 30 -1.47 -11.14 2.79
C LYS A 30 -2.90 -10.63 2.85
N GLN A 31 -3.72 -11.11 3.79
CA GLN A 31 -5.11 -10.68 3.94
C GLN A 31 -5.25 -9.20 4.29
N CYS A 32 -4.25 -8.59 4.95
CA CYS A 32 -4.26 -7.16 5.29
C CYS A 32 -3.44 -6.28 4.33
N VAL A 33 -2.67 -6.88 3.39
CA VAL A 33 -1.87 -6.11 2.42
C VAL A 33 -2.77 -5.28 1.51
N GLY A 34 -2.39 -4.03 1.31
CA GLY A 34 -3.14 -3.09 0.46
C GLY A 34 -4.41 -2.53 1.11
N SER A 35 -4.71 -2.88 2.37
CA SER A 35 -5.90 -2.47 3.10
C SER A 35 -5.57 -2.05 4.54
N ASP A 36 -6.52 -2.27 5.45
CA ASP A 36 -6.37 -2.16 6.90
C ASP A 36 -6.38 -3.55 7.56
N PHE A 37 -6.45 -3.56 8.89
CA PHE A 37 -6.47 -4.79 9.67
C PHE A 37 -7.88 -5.37 9.90
N ALA A 38 -8.88 -4.99 9.11
CA ALA A 38 -10.25 -5.47 9.31
C ALA A 38 -10.40 -6.97 9.06
N GLN A 39 -9.67 -7.53 8.09
CA GLN A 39 -9.72 -8.96 7.76
C GLN A 39 -8.72 -9.78 8.57
N PHE A 40 -7.54 -9.26 8.79
CA PHE A 40 -6.48 -9.87 9.59
C PHE A 40 -5.70 -8.78 10.32
N ASP A 41 -5.69 -8.85 11.65
CA ASP A 41 -4.91 -7.97 12.51
C ASP A 41 -3.74 -8.76 13.12
N PRO A 42 -2.51 -8.58 12.64
CA PRO A 42 -1.37 -9.35 13.13
C PRO A 42 -1.07 -9.09 14.61
N GLY A 43 -1.44 -7.93 15.14
CA GLY A 43 -1.29 -7.63 16.56
C GLY A 43 -2.25 -8.43 17.42
N LYS A 44 -3.54 -8.39 17.10
CA LYS A 44 -4.56 -9.17 17.83
C LYS A 44 -4.32 -10.67 17.73
N GLU A 45 -3.91 -11.15 16.56
CA GLU A 45 -3.61 -12.57 16.39
C GLU A 45 -2.40 -12.99 17.24
N LEU A 46 -1.36 -12.14 17.35
CA LEU A 46 -0.21 -12.41 18.20
C LEU A 46 -0.63 -12.47 19.70
N GLU A 47 -1.45 -11.51 20.16
CA GLU A 47 -1.99 -11.52 21.53
C GLU A 47 -2.75 -12.81 21.83
N LYS A 48 -3.62 -13.20 20.89
CA LYS A 48 -4.40 -14.44 20.98
C LYS A 48 -3.48 -15.69 21.09
N ARG A 49 -2.45 -15.79 20.25
CA ARG A 49 -1.52 -16.92 20.25
C ARG A 49 -0.67 -16.97 21.51
N CYS A 50 -0.30 -15.81 22.04
CA CYS A 50 0.54 -15.70 23.24
C CYS A 50 -0.25 -15.73 24.55
N GLY A 51 -1.56 -15.54 24.52
CA GLY A 51 -2.41 -15.43 25.71
C GLY A 51 -2.08 -14.22 26.59
N LYS A 52 -1.53 -13.14 26.01
CA LYS A 52 -1.14 -11.91 26.73
C LYS A 52 -1.34 -10.67 25.86
N THR A 53 -1.47 -9.51 26.50
CA THR A 53 -1.50 -8.21 25.83
C THR A 53 -0.11 -7.62 25.68
N PHE A 54 0.05 -6.71 24.73
CA PHE A 54 1.31 -6.00 24.47
C PHE A 54 1.14 -4.48 24.59
N ASP A 55 2.22 -3.79 24.91
CA ASP A 55 2.29 -2.33 24.74
C ASP A 55 2.49 -2.00 23.26
N TRP A 56 1.38 -1.89 22.53
CA TRP A 56 1.39 -1.60 21.11
C TRP A 56 1.98 -0.23 20.77
N ASN A 57 1.93 0.74 21.67
CA ASN A 57 2.54 2.04 21.41
C ASN A 57 4.06 1.91 21.36
N ALA A 58 4.67 1.27 22.34
CA ALA A 58 6.12 1.04 22.36
C ALA A 58 6.57 0.16 21.19
N LEU A 59 5.90 -0.98 20.96
CA LEU A 59 6.26 -1.91 19.89
C LEU A 59 6.10 -1.31 18.48
N ASN A 60 5.05 -0.51 18.26
CA ASN A 60 4.86 0.14 16.96
C ASN A 60 5.91 1.24 16.74
N GLN A 61 6.33 1.97 17.77
CA GLN A 61 7.43 2.93 17.67
C GLN A 61 8.75 2.23 17.29
N GLU A 62 9.10 1.13 17.96
CA GLU A 62 10.29 0.35 17.61
C GLU A 62 10.25 -0.18 16.17
N ARG A 63 9.09 -0.72 15.77
CA ARG A 63 8.88 -1.23 14.40
C ARG A 63 8.99 -0.10 13.38
N GLU A 64 8.40 1.06 13.66
CA GLU A 64 8.48 2.21 12.76
C GLU A 64 9.91 2.69 12.54
N VAL A 65 10.73 2.75 13.59
CA VAL A 65 12.16 3.06 13.47
C VAL A 65 12.85 2.03 12.59
N THR A 66 12.63 0.74 12.84
CA THR A 66 13.22 -0.35 12.05
C THR A 66 12.80 -0.29 10.58
N ILE A 67 11.50 -0.05 10.31
CA ILE A 67 10.97 0.09 8.95
C ILE A 67 11.64 1.28 8.24
N ARG A 68 11.72 2.43 8.89
CA ARG A 68 12.36 3.63 8.31
C ARG A 68 13.82 3.38 7.98
N GLU A 69 14.58 2.72 8.87
CA GLU A 69 15.98 2.39 8.63
C GLU A 69 16.15 1.43 7.44
N LYS A 70 15.40 0.33 7.40
CA LYS A 70 15.44 -0.64 6.29
C LYS A 70 15.04 -0.01 4.96
N LEU A 71 14.12 0.94 4.97
CA LEU A 71 13.63 1.62 3.76
C LEU A 71 14.51 2.79 3.30
N LYS A 72 15.54 3.20 4.06
CA LYS A 72 16.40 4.35 3.70
C LYS A 72 17.05 4.23 2.33
N THR A 73 17.43 3.04 1.93
CA THR A 73 18.13 2.78 0.66
C THR A 73 17.21 2.22 -0.42
N GLN A 74 15.92 2.05 -0.09
CA GLN A 74 14.96 1.46 -1.02
C GLN A 74 14.71 2.41 -2.20
N LYS A 75 14.68 1.83 -3.39
CA LYS A 75 14.41 2.52 -4.65
C LYS A 75 13.08 2.04 -5.25
N GLU A 76 12.68 2.66 -6.34
CA GLU A 76 11.60 2.16 -7.17
C GLU A 76 11.91 0.77 -7.72
N ARG A 77 10.87 -0.02 -7.94
CA ARG A 77 11.03 -1.35 -8.55
C ARG A 77 11.50 -1.21 -10.02
N PRO A 78 12.27 -2.19 -10.51
CA PRO A 78 12.73 -2.19 -11.90
C PRO A 78 11.57 -2.01 -12.89
N GLY A 79 11.76 -1.16 -13.88
CA GLY A 79 10.78 -0.88 -14.91
C GLY A 79 9.80 0.26 -14.61
N ILE A 80 9.68 0.72 -13.36
CA ILE A 80 8.72 1.79 -12.97
C ILE A 80 9.01 3.08 -13.74
N ILE A 81 10.26 3.53 -13.77
CA ILE A 81 10.60 4.80 -14.46
C ILE A 81 10.33 4.70 -15.95
N SER A 82 10.80 3.64 -16.61
CA SER A 82 10.57 3.45 -18.05
C SER A 82 9.08 3.36 -18.40
N PHE A 83 8.29 2.72 -17.54
CA PHE A 83 6.83 2.66 -17.70
C PHE A 83 6.19 4.05 -17.58
N LEU A 84 6.59 4.84 -16.58
CA LEU A 84 6.08 6.20 -16.38
C LEU A 84 6.50 7.14 -17.52
N ASP A 85 7.72 7.01 -18.03
CA ASP A 85 8.21 7.75 -19.18
C ASP A 85 7.38 7.46 -20.45
N GLU A 86 7.10 6.18 -20.73
CA GLU A 86 6.28 5.81 -21.87
C GLU A 86 4.83 6.27 -21.71
N ALA A 87 4.23 6.13 -20.51
CA ALA A 87 2.90 6.64 -20.23
C ALA A 87 2.79 8.16 -20.50
N LYS A 88 3.77 8.92 -20.03
CA LYS A 88 3.85 10.36 -20.25
C LYS A 88 4.04 10.71 -21.75
N LYS A 89 4.91 9.99 -22.45
CA LYS A 89 5.20 10.18 -23.87
C LYS A 89 3.97 10.00 -24.76
N ILE A 90 3.10 9.03 -24.41
CA ILE A 90 1.85 8.80 -25.13
C ILE A 90 0.68 9.59 -24.58
N GLY A 91 0.92 10.50 -23.64
CA GLY A 91 -0.09 11.45 -23.13
C GLY A 91 -1.10 10.84 -22.14
N LEU A 92 -0.78 9.72 -21.48
CA LEU A 92 -1.65 9.16 -20.45
C LEU A 92 -1.64 10.00 -19.19
N LYS A 93 -2.81 10.28 -18.64
CA LYS A 93 -2.98 10.82 -17.29
C LYS A 93 -2.68 9.73 -16.27
N THR A 94 -1.91 10.05 -15.25
CA THR A 94 -1.52 9.09 -14.21
C THR A 94 -1.89 9.57 -12.81
N ALA A 95 -2.30 8.65 -11.94
CA ALA A 95 -2.60 8.92 -10.54
C ALA A 95 -2.07 7.82 -9.63
N ILE A 96 -1.78 8.19 -8.39
CA ILE A 96 -1.55 7.23 -7.32
C ILE A 96 -2.84 7.06 -6.51
N ALA A 97 -3.26 5.81 -6.31
CA ALA A 97 -4.37 5.43 -5.45
C ALA A 97 -3.87 4.44 -4.38
N SER A 98 -3.70 4.90 -3.15
CA SER A 98 -3.07 4.13 -2.08
C SER A 98 -3.91 4.09 -0.80
N SER A 99 -3.97 2.93 -0.13
CA SER A 99 -4.55 2.80 1.21
C SER A 99 -3.66 3.37 2.32
N SER A 100 -2.47 3.86 1.99
CA SER A 100 -1.54 4.51 2.91
C SER A 100 -1.94 5.96 3.20
N SER A 101 -1.35 6.57 4.25
CA SER A 101 -1.57 7.98 4.57
C SER A 101 -0.97 8.91 3.51
N LYS A 102 -1.47 10.15 3.45
CA LYS A 102 -0.92 11.20 2.58
C LYS A 102 0.57 11.41 2.81
N ALA A 103 0.99 11.49 4.07
CA ALA A 103 2.39 11.71 4.43
C ALA A 103 3.31 10.59 3.89
N TRP A 104 2.85 9.32 3.94
CA TRP A 104 3.58 8.19 3.39
C TRP A 104 3.71 8.26 1.87
N VAL A 105 2.60 8.49 1.17
CA VAL A 105 2.59 8.56 -0.30
C VAL A 105 3.45 9.72 -0.80
N VAL A 106 3.23 10.92 -0.26
CA VAL A 106 3.97 12.12 -0.67
C VAL A 106 5.47 11.97 -0.36
N GLY A 107 5.81 11.47 0.84
CA GLY A 107 7.20 11.23 1.22
C GLY A 107 7.94 10.30 0.24
N TRP A 108 7.27 9.26 -0.27
CA TRP A 108 7.88 8.36 -1.25
C TRP A 108 8.06 8.99 -2.63
N VAL A 109 7.03 9.66 -3.17
CA VAL A 109 7.13 10.24 -4.52
C VAL A 109 8.11 11.41 -4.58
N GLU A 110 8.26 12.17 -3.49
CA GLU A 110 9.26 13.22 -3.37
C GLU A 110 10.67 12.65 -3.25
N ARG A 111 10.87 11.65 -2.40
CA ARG A 111 12.15 10.99 -2.22
C ARG A 111 12.67 10.34 -3.52
N LEU A 112 11.79 9.68 -4.28
CA LEU A 112 12.13 9.07 -5.55
C LEU A 112 12.17 10.06 -6.71
N GLN A 113 11.80 11.34 -6.48
CA GLN A 113 11.73 12.40 -7.48
C GLN A 113 10.77 12.08 -8.65
N ILE A 114 9.74 11.26 -8.40
CA ILE A 114 8.76 10.82 -9.42
C ILE A 114 7.43 11.57 -9.35
N LYS A 115 7.31 12.56 -8.48
CA LYS A 115 6.07 13.34 -8.30
C LYS A 115 5.55 13.94 -9.60
N HIS A 116 6.45 14.36 -10.47
CA HIS A 116 6.16 15.02 -11.75
C HIS A 116 5.52 14.12 -12.82
N TYR A 117 5.45 12.82 -12.59
CA TYR A 117 4.73 11.90 -13.44
C TYR A 117 3.23 11.86 -13.15
N PHE A 118 2.80 12.20 -11.94
CA PHE A 118 1.43 11.99 -11.47
C PHE A 118 0.67 13.30 -11.37
N GLU A 119 -0.53 13.33 -11.91
CA GLU A 119 -1.44 14.46 -11.80
C GLU A 119 -2.22 14.46 -10.49
N GLN A 120 -2.50 13.26 -9.94
CA GLN A 120 -3.33 13.10 -8.75
C GLN A 120 -2.74 12.08 -7.75
N PHE A 121 -2.98 12.34 -6.46
CA PHE A 121 -2.51 11.53 -5.34
C PHE A 121 -3.67 11.22 -4.39
N LEU A 122 -4.38 10.12 -4.65
CA LEU A 122 -5.46 9.67 -3.80
C LEU A 122 -4.91 8.71 -2.74
N ASN A 123 -5.26 8.98 -1.50
CA ASN A 123 -4.75 8.25 -0.32
C ASN A 123 -5.90 8.02 0.67
N ARG A 124 -5.65 7.31 1.78
CA ARG A 124 -6.68 7.00 2.77
C ARG A 124 -7.41 8.23 3.31
N ASP A 125 -6.74 9.38 3.35
CA ASP A 125 -7.31 10.60 3.93
C ASP A 125 -8.28 11.30 2.96
N ALA A 126 -8.30 10.89 1.69
CA ALA A 126 -9.14 11.45 0.63
C ALA A 126 -10.48 10.73 0.45
N VAL A 127 -10.70 9.57 1.09
CA VAL A 127 -11.87 8.73 0.89
C VAL A 127 -12.45 8.24 2.22
N LYS A 128 -13.70 7.78 2.20
CA LYS A 128 -14.35 7.21 3.38
C LYS A 128 -13.92 5.76 3.63
N ARG A 129 -13.68 4.99 2.57
CA ARG A 129 -13.33 3.57 2.64
C ARG A 129 -12.13 3.32 1.74
N ILE A 130 -11.12 2.67 2.29
CA ILE A 130 -9.95 2.23 1.54
C ILE A 130 -10.21 0.86 0.87
N LYS A 131 -9.25 0.37 0.09
CA LYS A 131 -9.30 -0.97 -0.52
C LYS A 131 -9.64 -2.03 0.56
N PRO A 132 -10.52 -2.99 0.29
CA PRO A 132 -11.06 -3.40 -1.02
C PRO A 132 -12.28 -2.60 -1.53
N ALA A 133 -12.69 -1.50 -0.87
CA ALA A 133 -13.72 -0.64 -1.42
C ALA A 133 -13.21 0.12 -2.67
N PRO A 134 -14.08 0.43 -3.65
CA PRO A 134 -13.68 1.06 -4.91
C PRO A 134 -13.37 2.56 -4.79
N ASP A 135 -13.59 3.16 -3.63
CA ASP A 135 -13.65 4.61 -3.43
C ASP A 135 -12.37 5.33 -3.92
N LEU A 136 -11.18 4.75 -3.69
CA LEU A 136 -9.90 5.33 -4.14
C LEU A 136 -9.79 5.39 -5.66
N PHE A 137 -10.17 4.33 -6.37
CA PHE A 137 -10.11 4.29 -7.82
C PHE A 137 -11.17 5.16 -8.47
N LEU A 138 -12.41 5.16 -7.95
CA LEU A 138 -13.47 6.06 -8.41
C LEU A 138 -13.10 7.53 -8.19
N ALA A 139 -12.51 7.87 -7.04
CA ALA A 139 -12.02 9.21 -6.76
C ALA A 139 -10.87 9.60 -7.70
N SER A 140 -9.97 8.65 -8.06
CA SER A 140 -8.89 8.88 -9.03
C SER A 140 -9.46 9.19 -10.42
N CYS A 141 -10.40 8.41 -10.92
CA CYS A 141 -11.04 8.66 -12.20
C CYS A 141 -11.72 10.04 -12.24
N LYS A 142 -12.46 10.37 -11.17
CA LYS A 142 -13.09 11.68 -11.04
C LYS A 142 -12.07 12.83 -11.05
N ALA A 143 -10.96 12.69 -10.33
CA ALA A 143 -9.92 13.71 -10.24
C ALA A 143 -9.13 13.88 -11.55
N LEU A 144 -9.01 12.82 -12.35
CA LEU A 144 -8.43 12.83 -13.69
C LEU A 144 -9.41 13.24 -14.78
N GLU A 145 -10.70 13.42 -14.43
CA GLU A 145 -11.79 13.73 -15.37
C GLU A 145 -11.92 12.70 -16.50
N ILE A 146 -11.89 11.41 -16.14
CA ILE A 146 -12.05 10.27 -17.04
C ILE A 146 -13.14 9.32 -16.51
N SER A 147 -13.73 8.51 -17.40
CA SER A 147 -14.61 7.41 -17.03
C SER A 147 -13.84 6.19 -16.55
N THR A 148 -14.49 5.27 -15.83
CA THR A 148 -13.88 4.02 -15.40
C THR A 148 -13.51 3.10 -16.57
N SER A 149 -14.19 3.20 -17.69
CA SER A 149 -13.92 2.44 -18.92
C SER A 149 -12.66 2.91 -19.66
N GLU A 150 -12.17 4.13 -19.36
CA GLU A 150 -10.94 4.70 -19.93
C GLU A 150 -9.74 4.48 -19.02
N ALA A 151 -9.93 3.88 -17.84
CA ALA A 151 -8.89 3.67 -16.85
C ALA A 151 -8.34 2.24 -16.89
N LEU A 152 -7.06 2.11 -16.55
CA LEU A 152 -6.40 0.87 -16.20
C LEU A 152 -5.79 1.01 -14.81
N VAL A 153 -6.07 0.06 -13.93
CA VAL A 153 -5.42 -0.06 -12.62
C VAL A 153 -4.24 -1.01 -12.75
N LEU A 154 -3.10 -0.62 -12.17
CA LEU A 154 -1.97 -1.49 -11.92
C LEU A 154 -1.92 -1.78 -10.42
N GLU A 155 -1.98 -3.06 -10.03
CA GLU A 155 -2.13 -3.43 -8.63
C GLU A 155 -1.47 -4.78 -8.33
N ASP A 156 -0.88 -4.92 -7.15
CA ASP A 156 -0.15 -6.11 -6.72
C ASP A 156 -0.75 -6.78 -5.47
N SER A 157 -1.87 -6.28 -4.97
CA SER A 157 -2.56 -6.82 -3.81
C SER A 157 -3.95 -7.37 -4.15
N GLU A 158 -4.37 -8.40 -3.42
CA GLU A 158 -5.72 -8.97 -3.56
C GLU A 158 -6.81 -7.93 -3.23
N ASN A 159 -6.59 -7.10 -2.20
CA ASN A 159 -7.52 -6.05 -1.82
C ASN A 159 -7.62 -4.95 -2.89
N GLY A 160 -6.51 -4.64 -3.58
CA GLY A 160 -6.53 -3.71 -4.69
C GLY A 160 -7.23 -4.27 -5.92
N LEU A 161 -7.01 -5.55 -6.26
CA LEU A 161 -7.74 -6.22 -7.33
C LEU A 161 -9.25 -6.22 -7.07
N LYS A 162 -9.68 -6.55 -5.84
CA LYS A 162 -11.10 -6.48 -5.44
C LYS A 162 -11.65 -5.06 -5.58
N ALA A 163 -10.89 -4.04 -5.22
CA ALA A 163 -11.29 -2.65 -5.33
C ALA A 163 -11.45 -2.21 -6.80
N ALA A 164 -10.52 -2.60 -7.69
CA ALA A 164 -10.60 -2.32 -9.11
C ALA A 164 -11.82 -2.99 -9.76
N THR A 165 -12.03 -4.28 -9.43
CA THR A 165 -13.23 -5.03 -9.88
C THR A 165 -14.51 -4.35 -9.42
N ALA A 166 -14.60 -3.94 -8.15
CA ALA A 166 -15.75 -3.25 -7.59
C ALA A 166 -15.98 -1.85 -8.21
N ALA A 167 -14.91 -1.20 -8.71
CA ALA A 167 -14.99 0.05 -9.44
C ALA A 167 -15.40 -0.12 -10.92
N GLY A 168 -15.42 -1.34 -11.44
CA GLY A 168 -15.65 -1.62 -12.86
C GLY A 168 -14.48 -1.19 -13.75
N ILE A 169 -13.24 -1.23 -13.22
CA ILE A 169 -12.01 -0.82 -13.93
C ILE A 169 -11.18 -2.05 -14.23
N GLN A 170 -10.60 -2.11 -15.44
CA GLN A 170 -9.63 -3.15 -15.79
C GLN A 170 -8.40 -3.07 -14.87
N CYS A 171 -7.87 -4.23 -14.50
CA CYS A 171 -6.70 -4.34 -13.63
C CYS A 171 -5.67 -5.29 -14.24
N ALA A 172 -4.40 -4.90 -14.19
CA ALA A 172 -3.24 -5.67 -14.59
C ALA A 172 -2.28 -5.84 -13.42
#